data_6a0c564200ac728c59c84afd70496fbc
#
_entry.id   6a0c564200ac728c59c84afd70496fbc
#
_cell.length_a   1.000
_cell.length_b   1.000
_cell.length_c   1.000
_cell.angle_alpha   90.00
_cell.angle_beta   90.00
_cell.angle_gamma   90.00
#
_symmetry.space_group_name_H-M   'P 1'
#
loop_
_entity.id
_entity.type
_entity.pdbx_description
1 polymer ?
#
loop_
_entity_poly.entity_id
_entity_poly.type
_entity_poly.pdbx_seq_one_letter_code
_entity_poly.pdbx_strand_id
1 'polypeptide(L)'
;MEDYRTIRGTAIGEYEEKKSRFIAQLSFADSEEKAVAFLEQVRAANRTARHNVYAYRLREGSRERYSDDGEPAKTAGTPALEVLQHSGLTDLIVVITRYFGGMLLGTGGLVRAYTTATSRALEAAEVVTVRSVVALDVTVDYGLYERADLLIRAAGGKLAEPEFIDKVILRWQMPEHTEGPLLTQLQELTRGTANVTVSEPFYAAF
;
A
#
# COMPACT_ATOMS: atom_id res chain seq x y z
N MET A 1 -3.48 6.50 -16.52
CA MET A 1 -4.15 5.83 -15.37
C MET A 1 -3.99 6.79 -14.19
N GLU A 2 -5.01 6.97 -13.34
CA GLU A 2 -4.94 7.96 -12.24
C GLU A 2 -4.12 7.43 -11.06
N ASP A 3 -3.53 8.35 -10.29
CA ASP A 3 -2.89 8.07 -9.02
C ASP A 3 -3.91 7.44 -8.05
N TYR A 4 -3.47 6.49 -7.23
CA TYR A 4 -4.34 5.87 -6.24
C TYR A 4 -3.60 5.62 -4.93
N ARG A 5 -4.37 5.42 -3.85
CA ARG A 5 -3.83 5.18 -2.52
C ARG A 5 -4.07 3.73 -2.10
N THR A 6 -3.05 3.13 -1.51
CA THR A 6 -3.10 1.78 -0.95
C THR A 6 -2.26 1.71 0.33
N ILE A 7 -2.04 0.51 0.85
CA ILE A 7 -1.14 0.28 1.97
C ILE A 7 0.14 -0.42 1.53
N ARG A 8 1.22 -0.22 2.27
CA ARG A 8 2.46 -1.00 2.11
C ARG A 8 2.48 -2.13 3.14
N GLY A 9 2.68 -3.37 2.65
CA GLY A 9 2.80 -4.54 3.52
C GLY A 9 1.52 -4.91 4.25
N THR A 10 1.62 -5.12 5.56
CA THR A 10 0.53 -5.56 6.43
C THR A 10 0.40 -4.66 7.66
N ALA A 11 -0.81 -4.59 8.22
CA ALA A 11 -1.07 -3.89 9.48
C ALA A 11 -2.08 -4.67 10.34
N ILE A 12 -2.03 -4.46 11.64
CA ILE A 12 -2.90 -5.14 12.59
C ILE A 12 -3.56 -4.12 13.51
N GLY A 13 -4.87 -4.28 13.71
CA GLY A 13 -5.65 -3.56 14.71
C GLY A 13 -6.44 -4.52 15.58
N GLU A 14 -6.50 -4.25 16.86
CA GLU A 14 -7.24 -5.10 17.81
C GLU A 14 -8.29 -4.31 18.56
N TYR A 15 -9.39 -4.97 18.84
CA TYR A 15 -10.48 -4.43 19.67
C TYR A 15 -11.04 -5.54 20.56
N GLU A 16 -11.35 -5.20 21.80
CA GLU A 16 -11.98 -6.11 22.75
C GLU A 16 -13.29 -5.51 23.27
N GLU A 17 -14.37 -6.30 23.25
CA GLU A 17 -15.64 -5.94 23.87
C GLU A 17 -16.25 -7.17 24.53
N LYS A 18 -16.65 -7.04 25.80
CA LYS A 18 -17.25 -8.12 26.62
C LYS A 18 -16.42 -9.41 26.52
N LYS A 19 -15.11 -9.33 26.63
CA LYS A 19 -14.14 -10.42 26.52
C LYS A 19 -14.09 -11.08 25.12
N SER A 20 -14.88 -10.63 24.14
CA SER A 20 -14.68 -11.02 22.75
C SER A 20 -13.55 -10.21 22.16
N ARG A 21 -12.58 -10.88 21.54
CA ARG A 21 -11.40 -10.25 20.91
C ARG A 21 -11.55 -10.28 19.40
N PHE A 22 -11.35 -9.13 18.78
CA PHE A 22 -11.39 -8.92 17.34
C PHE A 22 -10.00 -8.49 16.87
N ILE A 23 -9.41 -9.27 15.97
CA ILE A 23 -8.07 -9.02 15.42
C ILE A 23 -8.23 -8.76 13.93
N ALA A 24 -8.14 -7.50 13.52
CA ALA A 24 -8.19 -7.10 12.13
C ALA A 24 -6.77 -7.09 11.54
N GLN A 25 -6.54 -7.86 10.50
CA GLN A 25 -5.29 -7.95 9.77
C GLN A 25 -5.52 -7.42 8.37
N LEU A 26 -4.79 -6.36 7.99
CA LEU A 26 -4.76 -5.77 6.66
C LEU A 26 -3.57 -6.29 5.87
N SER A 27 -3.77 -6.46 4.56
CA SER A 27 -2.69 -6.73 3.62
C SER A 27 -2.93 -6.02 2.29
N PHE A 28 -1.85 -5.60 1.64
CA PHE A 28 -1.89 -5.23 0.23
C PHE A 28 -2.32 -6.44 -0.61
N ALA A 29 -3.27 -6.24 -1.52
CA ALA A 29 -3.74 -7.24 -2.47
C ALA A 29 -4.28 -6.52 -3.72
N ASP A 30 -3.55 -6.60 -4.82
CA ASP A 30 -3.89 -6.00 -6.11
C ASP A 30 -4.71 -6.93 -7.02
N SER A 31 -4.95 -8.17 -6.55
CA SER A 31 -5.77 -9.16 -7.25
C SER A 31 -6.59 -10.01 -6.29
N GLU A 32 -7.64 -10.67 -6.83
CA GLU A 32 -8.48 -11.58 -6.04
C GLU A 32 -7.69 -12.77 -5.52
N GLU A 33 -6.74 -13.29 -6.31
CA GLU A 33 -5.87 -14.39 -5.92
C GLU A 33 -5.03 -14.04 -4.69
N LYS A 34 -4.44 -12.83 -4.65
CA LYS A 34 -3.68 -12.35 -3.48
C LYS A 34 -4.57 -12.14 -2.27
N ALA A 35 -5.78 -11.60 -2.47
CA ALA A 35 -6.74 -11.41 -1.38
C ALA A 35 -7.17 -12.77 -0.78
N VAL A 36 -7.50 -13.76 -1.61
CA VAL A 36 -7.87 -15.10 -1.17
C VAL A 36 -6.69 -15.81 -0.50
N ALA A 37 -5.48 -15.70 -1.04
CA ALA A 37 -4.30 -16.29 -0.44
C ALA A 37 -4.03 -15.75 0.98
N PHE A 38 -4.18 -14.44 1.19
CA PHE A 38 -4.05 -13.83 2.51
C PHE A 38 -5.15 -14.30 3.48
N LEU A 39 -6.40 -14.38 3.01
CA LEU A 39 -7.52 -14.91 3.80
C LEU A 39 -7.22 -16.33 4.30
N GLU A 40 -6.77 -17.21 3.41
CA GLU A 40 -6.44 -18.59 3.77
C GLU A 40 -5.24 -18.68 4.72
N GLN A 41 -4.26 -17.81 4.57
CA GLN A 41 -3.14 -17.70 5.52
C GLN A 41 -3.63 -17.33 6.93
N VAL A 42 -4.50 -16.33 7.06
CA VAL A 42 -5.07 -15.91 8.34
C VAL A 42 -5.92 -17.01 8.95
N ARG A 43 -6.78 -17.67 8.16
CA ARG A 43 -7.58 -18.81 8.60
C ARG A 43 -6.72 -19.96 9.13
N ALA A 44 -5.66 -20.29 8.43
CA ALA A 44 -4.74 -21.35 8.83
C ALA A 44 -4.03 -21.05 10.16
N ALA A 45 -3.69 -19.77 10.39
CA ALA A 45 -3.08 -19.32 11.65
C ALA A 45 -4.08 -19.25 12.82
N ASN A 46 -5.39 -19.16 12.55
CA ASN A 46 -6.45 -18.94 13.55
C ASN A 46 -7.51 -20.05 13.55
N ARG A 47 -7.09 -21.31 13.49
CA ARG A 47 -7.97 -22.49 13.34
C ARG A 47 -8.99 -22.66 14.47
N THR A 48 -8.76 -22.11 15.65
CA THR A 48 -9.66 -22.18 16.80
C THR A 48 -10.70 -21.07 16.82
N ALA A 49 -10.55 -20.06 15.96
CA ALA A 49 -11.53 -19.00 15.80
C ALA A 49 -12.75 -19.52 15.00
N ARG A 50 -13.96 -19.10 15.40
CA ARG A 50 -15.20 -19.47 14.70
C ARG A 50 -15.47 -18.61 13.48
N HIS A 51 -14.95 -17.36 13.46
CA HIS A 51 -15.23 -16.38 12.43
C HIS A 51 -13.93 -15.71 12.00
N ASN A 52 -13.68 -15.74 10.69
CA ASN A 52 -12.66 -14.97 10.01
C ASN A 52 -13.37 -14.15 8.93
N VAL A 53 -14.03 -13.10 9.37
CA VAL A 53 -14.75 -12.15 8.53
C VAL A 53 -13.77 -11.44 7.62
N TYR A 54 -14.14 -11.17 6.36
CA TYR A 54 -13.25 -10.43 5.46
C TYR A 54 -14.00 -9.41 4.61
N ALA A 55 -13.26 -8.42 4.16
CA ALA A 55 -13.65 -7.50 3.10
C ALA A 55 -12.42 -7.10 2.28
N TYR A 56 -12.58 -6.95 0.96
CA TYR A 56 -11.53 -6.42 0.11
C TYR A 56 -12.06 -5.46 -0.95
N ARG A 57 -11.18 -4.57 -1.38
CA ARG A 57 -11.39 -3.63 -2.48
C ARG A 57 -10.22 -3.70 -3.44
N LEU A 58 -10.49 -3.99 -4.70
CA LEU A 58 -9.51 -4.05 -5.77
C LEU A 58 -9.79 -2.95 -6.78
N ARG A 59 -8.75 -2.28 -7.23
CA ARG A 59 -8.84 -1.23 -8.25
C ARG A 59 -9.25 -1.81 -9.60
N GLU A 60 -8.66 -2.96 -9.97
CA GLU A 60 -9.02 -3.64 -11.20
C GLU A 60 -10.48 -4.07 -11.19
N GLY A 61 -11.23 -3.54 -12.16
CA GLY A 61 -12.67 -3.79 -12.28
C GLY A 61 -13.52 -3.22 -11.15
N SER A 62 -12.98 -2.32 -10.30
CA SER A 62 -13.66 -1.74 -9.13
C SER A 62 -14.33 -2.82 -8.28
N ARG A 63 -13.61 -3.91 -8.06
CA ARG A 63 -14.15 -5.13 -7.45
C ARG A 63 -14.13 -5.05 -5.93
N GLU A 64 -15.31 -5.25 -5.32
CA GLU A 64 -15.48 -5.29 -3.87
C GLU A 64 -16.17 -6.59 -3.46
N ARG A 65 -15.68 -7.22 -2.38
CA ARG A 65 -16.32 -8.40 -1.80
C ARG A 65 -16.17 -8.41 -0.29
N TYR A 66 -17.10 -9.08 0.37
CA TYR A 66 -17.08 -9.33 1.79
C TYR A 66 -17.75 -10.64 2.16
N SER A 67 -17.54 -11.11 3.38
CA SER A 67 -18.26 -12.22 4.00
C SER A 67 -18.38 -12.01 5.49
N ASP A 68 -19.56 -12.26 6.03
CA ASP A 68 -19.81 -12.29 7.49
C ASP A 68 -19.26 -13.57 8.15
N ASP A 69 -18.85 -14.58 7.38
CA ASP A 69 -18.25 -15.84 7.84
C ASP A 69 -18.99 -16.46 9.03
N GLY A 70 -20.32 -16.54 8.94
CA GLY A 70 -21.21 -17.13 9.96
C GLY A 70 -21.64 -16.19 11.09
N GLU A 71 -21.21 -14.93 11.10
CA GLU A 71 -21.86 -13.91 11.94
C GLU A 71 -23.25 -13.57 11.40
N PRO A 72 -24.14 -12.94 12.18
CA PRO A 72 -25.42 -12.47 11.67
C PRO A 72 -25.26 -11.57 10.44
N ALA A 73 -26.13 -11.73 9.46
CA ALA A 73 -26.03 -11.05 8.19
C ALA A 73 -25.85 -9.53 8.33
N LYS A 74 -24.87 -8.96 7.61
CA LYS A 74 -24.52 -7.54 7.57
C LYS A 74 -24.05 -6.93 8.91
N THR A 75 -23.59 -7.78 9.85
CA THR A 75 -23.08 -7.27 11.14
C THR A 75 -21.56 -7.22 11.21
N ALA A 76 -20.87 -7.78 10.23
CA ALA A 76 -19.42 -7.95 10.27
C ALA A 76 -18.73 -7.57 8.95
N GLY A 77 -18.97 -8.29 7.87
CA GLY A 77 -18.32 -8.06 6.59
C GLY A 77 -18.73 -6.74 5.93
N THR A 78 -20.03 -6.40 5.97
CA THR A 78 -20.52 -5.11 5.45
C THR A 78 -19.91 -3.92 6.19
N PRO A 79 -19.92 -3.85 7.55
CA PRO A 79 -19.25 -2.78 8.29
C PRO A 79 -17.76 -2.67 7.99
N ALA A 80 -17.06 -3.80 7.85
CA ALA A 80 -15.65 -3.80 7.47
C ALA A 80 -15.43 -3.20 6.07
N LEU A 81 -16.25 -3.58 5.09
CA LEU A 81 -16.18 -3.02 3.74
C LEU A 81 -16.46 -1.52 3.72
N GLU A 82 -17.47 -1.05 4.45
CA GLU A 82 -17.79 0.38 4.56
C GLU A 82 -16.62 1.20 5.11
N VAL A 83 -15.88 0.69 6.09
CA VAL A 83 -14.66 1.33 6.60
C VAL A 83 -13.60 1.44 5.50
N LEU A 84 -13.36 0.36 4.72
CA LEU A 84 -12.44 0.40 3.58
C LEU A 84 -12.89 1.42 2.52
N GLN A 85 -14.19 1.50 2.22
CA GLN A 85 -14.74 2.46 1.26
C GLN A 85 -14.50 3.90 1.71
N HIS A 86 -14.80 4.22 2.96
CA HIS A 86 -14.61 5.57 3.52
C HIS A 86 -13.14 5.99 3.60
N SER A 87 -12.20 5.05 3.72
CA SER A 87 -10.77 5.35 3.71
C SER A 87 -10.25 5.87 2.36
N GLY A 88 -10.98 5.59 1.26
CA GLY A 88 -10.55 5.89 -0.11
C GLY A 88 -9.36 5.03 -0.58
N LEU A 89 -8.96 4.01 0.19
CA LEU A 89 -7.90 3.09 -0.18
C LEU A 89 -8.44 1.96 -1.08
N THR A 90 -7.59 1.43 -1.93
CA THR A 90 -7.89 0.30 -2.82
C THR A 90 -6.69 -0.66 -2.88
N ASP A 91 -6.87 -1.82 -3.53
CA ASP A 91 -5.87 -2.89 -3.61
C ASP A 91 -5.45 -3.38 -2.22
N LEU A 92 -6.45 -3.69 -1.37
CA LEU A 92 -6.25 -4.20 -0.01
C LEU A 92 -7.37 -5.14 0.42
N ILE A 93 -7.02 -6.02 1.35
CA ILE A 93 -7.94 -6.89 2.08
C ILE A 93 -7.80 -6.66 3.58
N VAL A 94 -8.92 -6.76 4.31
CA VAL A 94 -8.95 -6.93 5.76
C VAL A 94 -9.55 -8.28 6.09
N VAL A 95 -8.94 -9.00 7.02
CA VAL A 95 -9.49 -10.22 7.64
C VAL A 95 -9.60 -9.98 9.13
N ILE A 96 -10.81 -10.12 9.69
CA ILE A 96 -11.06 -9.89 11.11
C ILE A 96 -11.38 -11.23 11.77
N THR A 97 -10.46 -11.72 12.56
CA THR A 97 -10.60 -12.93 13.36
C THR A 97 -11.26 -12.61 14.68
N ARG A 98 -12.37 -13.30 15.01
CA ARG A 98 -13.05 -13.14 16.29
C ARG A 98 -12.89 -14.36 17.18
N TYR A 99 -12.49 -14.12 18.44
CA TYR A 99 -12.54 -15.06 19.53
C TYR A 99 -13.68 -14.67 20.49
N PHE A 100 -14.64 -15.58 20.69
CA PHE A 100 -15.83 -15.32 21.49
C PHE A 100 -15.49 -15.28 22.99
N GLY A 101 -15.96 -14.23 23.68
CA GLY A 101 -15.69 -13.99 25.09
C GLY A 101 -16.74 -14.55 26.09
N GLY A 102 -17.70 -15.35 25.61
CA GLY A 102 -18.74 -15.92 26.46
C GLY A 102 -20.00 -15.06 26.64
N MET A 103 -19.98 -13.80 26.17
CA MET A 103 -21.12 -12.89 26.24
C MET A 103 -21.56 -12.43 24.86
N LEU A 104 -22.88 -12.41 24.60
CA LEU A 104 -23.42 -11.91 23.34
C LEU A 104 -23.32 -10.37 23.27
N LEU A 105 -22.87 -9.85 22.13
CA LEU A 105 -22.78 -8.42 21.89
C LEU A 105 -24.07 -7.81 21.35
N GLY A 106 -24.91 -8.62 20.70
CA GLY A 106 -26.02 -8.18 19.86
C GLY A 106 -25.55 -7.59 18.52
N THR A 107 -26.48 -7.36 17.60
CA THR A 107 -26.16 -6.90 16.23
C THR A 107 -25.43 -5.56 16.24
N GLY A 108 -25.90 -4.58 17.00
CA GLY A 108 -25.25 -3.26 17.11
C GLY A 108 -23.86 -3.31 17.76
N GLY A 109 -23.65 -4.22 18.72
CA GLY A 109 -22.33 -4.45 19.32
C GLY A 109 -21.35 -5.08 18.33
N LEU A 110 -21.82 -6.03 17.51
CA LEU A 110 -21.00 -6.63 16.45
C LEU A 110 -20.59 -5.60 15.41
N VAL A 111 -21.54 -4.84 14.86
CA VAL A 111 -21.25 -3.77 13.89
C VAL A 111 -20.15 -2.85 14.43
N ARG A 112 -20.32 -2.35 15.65
CA ARG A 112 -19.35 -1.45 16.29
C ARG A 112 -17.98 -2.11 16.46
N ALA A 113 -17.94 -3.37 16.87
CA ALA A 113 -16.68 -4.09 17.11
C ALA A 113 -15.89 -4.33 15.81
N TYR A 114 -16.55 -4.80 14.75
CA TYR A 114 -15.91 -5.00 13.44
C TYR A 114 -15.45 -3.69 12.81
N THR A 115 -16.28 -2.63 12.87
CA THR A 115 -15.90 -1.27 12.44
C THR A 115 -14.67 -0.78 13.18
N THR A 116 -14.67 -0.86 14.52
CA THR A 116 -13.56 -0.36 15.35
C THR A 116 -12.25 -1.13 15.09
N ALA A 117 -12.31 -2.47 15.02
CA ALA A 117 -11.13 -3.28 14.74
C ALA A 117 -10.53 -2.93 13.36
N THR A 118 -11.37 -2.81 12.34
CA THR A 118 -10.94 -2.44 10.98
C THR A 118 -10.32 -1.05 10.94
N SER A 119 -10.94 -0.06 11.61
CA SER A 119 -10.42 1.32 11.68
C SER A 119 -9.04 1.35 12.35
N ARG A 120 -8.84 0.63 13.46
CA ARG A 120 -7.54 0.54 14.12
C ARG A 120 -6.46 -0.10 13.25
N ALA A 121 -6.82 -1.09 12.45
CA ALA A 121 -5.88 -1.67 11.50
C ALA A 121 -5.48 -0.67 10.41
N LEU A 122 -6.42 0.14 9.90
CA LEU A 122 -6.13 1.21 8.96
C LEU A 122 -5.27 2.32 9.56
N GLU A 123 -5.52 2.70 10.82
CA GLU A 123 -4.72 3.70 11.54
C GLU A 123 -3.26 3.25 11.74
N ALA A 124 -3.04 1.94 11.86
CA ALA A 124 -1.71 1.34 11.99
C ALA A 124 -1.01 1.09 10.65
N ALA A 125 -1.71 1.25 9.51
CA ALA A 125 -1.18 0.94 8.20
C ALA A 125 -0.30 2.06 7.64
N GLU A 126 0.79 1.69 6.97
CA GLU A 126 1.57 2.62 6.15
C GLU A 126 0.83 2.87 4.83
N VAL A 127 0.17 4.02 4.73
CA VAL A 127 -0.52 4.42 3.50
C VAL A 127 0.47 5.00 2.51
N VAL A 128 0.42 4.53 1.27
CA VAL A 128 1.26 5.00 0.16
C VAL A 128 0.40 5.46 -1.01
N THR A 129 0.90 6.44 -1.76
CA THR A 129 0.34 6.81 -3.05
C THR A 129 1.09 6.08 -4.14
N VAL A 130 0.37 5.40 -5.01
CA VAL A 130 0.91 4.75 -6.21
C VAL A 130 0.59 5.64 -7.40
N ARG A 131 1.63 5.99 -8.16
CA ARG A 131 1.53 6.86 -9.33
C ARG A 131 2.39 6.38 -10.48
N SER A 132 2.13 6.91 -11.67
CA SER A 132 2.99 6.69 -12.82
C SER A 132 4.33 7.37 -12.61
N VAL A 133 5.40 6.61 -12.68
CA VAL A 133 6.79 7.07 -12.54
C VAL A 133 7.65 6.57 -13.69
N VAL A 134 8.75 7.25 -13.93
CA VAL A 134 9.83 6.79 -14.79
C VAL A 134 11.07 6.52 -13.94
N ALA A 135 11.84 5.51 -14.32
CA ALA A 135 13.17 5.26 -13.78
C ALA A 135 14.20 5.89 -14.74
N LEU A 136 15.15 6.60 -14.17
CA LEU A 136 16.19 7.26 -14.92
C LEU A 136 17.55 6.84 -14.38
N ASP A 137 18.56 6.85 -15.25
CA ASP A 137 19.95 6.74 -14.85
C ASP A 137 20.84 7.69 -15.64
N VAL A 138 21.93 8.12 -15.00
CA VAL A 138 22.97 8.93 -15.62
C VAL A 138 24.33 8.50 -15.08
N THR A 139 25.32 8.52 -15.97
CA THR A 139 26.73 8.34 -15.61
C THR A 139 27.42 9.69 -15.64
N VAL A 140 28.05 10.08 -14.53
CA VAL A 140 28.78 11.36 -14.40
C VAL A 140 30.19 11.14 -13.87
N ASP A 141 31.06 12.08 -14.14
CA ASP A 141 32.40 12.11 -13.54
C ASP A 141 32.33 12.43 -12.04
N TYR A 142 33.25 11.93 -11.22
CA TYR A 142 33.31 12.16 -9.78
C TYR A 142 33.18 13.64 -9.38
N GLY A 143 33.80 14.56 -10.12
CA GLY A 143 33.72 15.97 -9.85
C GLY A 143 32.36 16.63 -10.08
N LEU A 144 31.42 15.92 -10.71
CA LEU A 144 30.04 16.37 -10.97
C LEU A 144 29.01 15.68 -10.10
N TYR A 145 29.39 14.62 -9.39
CA TYR A 145 28.48 13.78 -8.61
C TYR A 145 27.62 14.57 -7.63
N GLU A 146 28.24 15.35 -6.74
CA GLU A 146 27.49 16.09 -5.68
C GLU A 146 26.47 17.07 -6.28
N ARG A 147 26.84 17.71 -7.38
CA ARG A 147 25.95 18.66 -8.08
C ARG A 147 24.80 17.95 -8.77
N ALA A 148 25.06 16.79 -9.40
CA ALA A 148 24.03 15.99 -10.04
C ALA A 148 23.06 15.42 -8.98
N ASP A 149 23.56 14.86 -7.88
CA ASP A 149 22.74 14.38 -6.74
C ASP A 149 21.83 15.50 -6.21
N LEU A 150 22.37 16.70 -6.00
CA LEU A 150 21.60 17.84 -5.52
C LEU A 150 20.48 18.24 -6.50
N LEU A 151 20.76 18.30 -7.81
CA LEU A 151 19.77 18.61 -8.83
C LEU A 151 18.64 17.58 -8.87
N ILE A 152 18.97 16.28 -8.81
CA ILE A 152 17.99 15.20 -8.83
C ILE A 152 17.07 15.28 -7.61
N ARG A 153 17.62 15.46 -6.41
CA ARG A 153 16.85 15.62 -5.17
C ARG A 153 15.99 16.87 -5.17
N ALA A 154 16.52 18.00 -5.65
CA ALA A 154 15.78 19.25 -5.76
C ALA A 154 14.61 19.17 -6.73
N ALA A 155 14.74 18.35 -7.78
CA ALA A 155 13.65 18.04 -8.72
C ALA A 155 12.63 17.01 -8.19
N GLY A 156 12.78 16.52 -6.95
CA GLY A 156 11.91 15.51 -6.35
C GLY A 156 12.21 14.07 -6.76
N GLY A 157 13.37 13.81 -7.36
CA GLY A 157 13.81 12.46 -7.70
C GLY A 157 14.14 11.65 -6.45
N LYS A 158 13.63 10.42 -6.37
CA LYS A 158 13.99 9.44 -5.35
C LYS A 158 15.20 8.63 -5.80
N LEU A 159 16.38 9.05 -5.33
CA LEU A 159 17.65 8.39 -5.63
C LEU A 159 17.76 7.04 -4.93
N ALA A 160 18.25 6.05 -5.69
CA ALA A 160 18.83 4.82 -5.16
C ALA A 160 20.27 5.08 -4.67
N GLU A 161 20.89 4.07 -4.04
CA GLU A 161 22.29 4.14 -3.65
C GLU A 161 23.19 4.31 -4.90
N PRO A 162 24.07 5.32 -4.95
CA PRO A 162 24.96 5.52 -6.08
C PRO A 162 25.96 4.37 -6.26
N GLU A 163 26.30 4.06 -7.50
CA GLU A 163 27.32 3.07 -7.83
C GLU A 163 28.62 3.79 -8.24
N PHE A 164 29.70 3.51 -7.51
CA PHE A 164 31.02 4.12 -7.70
C PHE A 164 31.96 3.12 -8.38
N ILE A 165 32.26 3.36 -9.65
CA ILE A 165 33.21 2.57 -10.44
C ILE A 165 34.29 3.50 -11.03
N ASP A 166 34.61 3.44 -12.32
CA ASP A 166 35.44 4.45 -13.02
C ASP A 166 34.75 5.82 -13.14
N LYS A 167 33.42 5.81 -13.09
CA LYS A 167 32.52 6.98 -12.99
C LYS A 167 31.46 6.71 -11.94
N VAL A 168 30.59 7.70 -11.68
CA VAL A 168 29.47 7.55 -10.76
C VAL A 168 28.19 7.34 -11.56
N ILE A 169 27.47 6.25 -11.25
CA ILE A 169 26.15 5.98 -11.82
C ILE A 169 25.10 6.36 -10.78
N LEU A 170 24.23 7.28 -11.17
CA LEU A 170 23.07 7.71 -10.39
C LEU A 170 21.81 7.14 -11.00
N ARG A 171 20.99 6.45 -10.18
CA ARG A 171 19.68 5.91 -10.57
C ARG A 171 18.61 6.49 -9.68
N TRP A 172 17.52 6.94 -10.26
CA TRP A 172 16.40 7.50 -9.50
C TRP A 172 15.07 7.23 -10.17
N GLN A 173 14.00 7.44 -9.41
CA GLN A 173 12.63 7.46 -9.91
C GLN A 173 12.04 8.86 -9.70
N MET A 174 11.14 9.27 -10.57
CA MET A 174 10.38 10.49 -10.42
C MET A 174 9.03 10.38 -11.16
N PRO A 175 8.02 11.21 -10.81
CA PRO A 175 6.74 11.19 -11.49
C PRO A 175 6.90 11.41 -12.99
N GLU A 176 6.18 10.63 -13.78
CA GLU A 176 6.11 10.75 -15.23
C GLU A 176 5.75 12.19 -15.64
N HIS A 177 6.33 12.69 -16.70
CA HIS A 177 6.17 14.05 -17.25
C HIS A 177 6.75 15.17 -16.39
N THR A 178 7.50 14.88 -15.32
CA THR A 178 8.19 15.90 -14.51
C THR A 178 9.71 15.95 -14.77
N GLU A 179 10.23 15.05 -15.58
CA GLU A 179 11.67 14.87 -15.82
C GLU A 179 12.31 15.95 -16.70
N GLY A 180 11.55 16.58 -17.60
CA GLY A 180 12.08 17.48 -18.62
C GLY A 180 13.01 18.59 -18.10
N PRO A 181 12.61 19.39 -17.10
CA PRO A 181 13.46 20.43 -16.53
C PRO A 181 14.77 19.89 -15.94
N LEU A 182 14.72 18.73 -15.26
CA LEU A 182 15.91 18.09 -14.70
C LEU A 182 16.86 17.60 -15.80
N LEU A 183 16.33 16.99 -16.87
CA LEU A 183 17.13 16.55 -18.00
C LEU A 183 17.90 17.72 -18.62
N THR A 184 17.27 18.89 -18.78
CA THR A 184 17.91 20.09 -19.26
C THR A 184 19.05 20.53 -18.32
N GLN A 185 18.83 20.57 -17.02
CA GLN A 185 19.86 20.96 -16.04
C GLN A 185 21.03 19.96 -15.99
N LEU A 186 20.81 18.68 -16.14
CA LEU A 186 21.85 17.66 -16.22
C LEU A 186 22.68 17.81 -17.51
N GLN A 187 22.06 18.14 -18.63
CA GLN A 187 22.76 18.44 -19.87
C GLN A 187 23.64 19.68 -19.73
N GLU A 188 23.15 20.76 -19.13
CA GLU A 188 23.92 21.96 -18.86
C GLU A 188 25.10 21.67 -17.91
N LEU A 189 24.87 20.96 -16.80
CA LEU A 189 25.90 20.59 -15.84
C LEU A 189 27.05 19.82 -16.48
N THR A 190 26.74 18.93 -17.40
CA THR A 190 27.71 18.05 -18.08
C THR A 190 28.18 18.60 -19.42
N ARG A 191 27.79 19.81 -19.78
CA ARG A 191 28.10 20.46 -21.08
C ARG A 191 27.70 19.58 -22.29
N GLY A 192 26.52 18.94 -22.18
CA GLY A 192 25.98 18.10 -23.24
C GLY A 192 26.54 16.69 -23.31
N THR A 193 27.38 16.28 -22.37
CA THR A 193 27.95 14.91 -22.35
C THR A 193 27.15 13.87 -21.57
N ALA A 194 26.16 14.32 -20.78
CA ALA A 194 25.30 13.37 -20.06
C ALA A 194 24.47 12.54 -21.02
N ASN A 195 24.57 11.23 -20.87
CA ASN A 195 23.62 10.31 -21.46
C ASN A 195 22.68 9.83 -20.37
N VAL A 196 21.46 10.41 -20.35
CA VAL A 196 20.41 10.01 -19.42
C VAL A 196 19.50 9.01 -20.12
N THR A 197 19.34 7.84 -19.55
CA THR A 197 18.32 6.89 -20.00
C THR A 197 17.04 7.09 -19.21
N VAL A 198 15.89 6.93 -19.85
CA VAL A 198 14.57 7.05 -19.27
C VAL A 198 13.78 5.79 -19.62
N SER A 199 13.23 5.12 -18.61
CA SER A 199 12.42 3.90 -18.83
C SER A 199 11.05 4.22 -19.43
N GLU A 200 10.35 3.20 -19.92
CA GLU A 200 8.90 3.27 -20.06
C GLU A 200 8.25 3.54 -18.68
N PRO A 201 7.11 4.27 -18.66
CA PRO A 201 6.40 4.53 -17.41
C PRO A 201 5.89 3.26 -16.75
N PHE A 202 5.91 3.24 -15.42
CA PHE A 202 5.35 2.15 -14.61
C PHE A 202 4.73 2.70 -13.31
N TYR A 203 3.85 1.92 -12.68
CA TYR A 203 3.22 2.31 -11.42
C TYR A 203 4.05 1.87 -10.22
N ALA A 204 4.38 2.82 -9.34
CA ALA A 204 5.13 2.56 -8.11
C ALA A 204 4.65 3.43 -6.95
N ALA A 205 4.88 2.96 -5.73
CA ALA A 205 4.69 3.75 -4.51
C ALA A 205 5.72 4.90 -4.46
N PHE A 206 5.21 6.11 -4.57
CA PHE A 206 6.04 7.32 -4.70
C PHE A 206 5.62 8.41 -3.73
#